data_ecf51b914bbb20813894177ccd2a131b
#
_entry.id   ecf51b914bbb20813894177ccd2a131b
#
_cell.length_a   1.000
_cell.length_b   1.000
_cell.length_c   1.000
_cell.angle_alpha   90.00
_cell.angle_beta   90.00
_cell.angle_gamma   90.00
#
_symmetry.space_group_name_H-M   'P 1'
#
loop_
_entity.id
_entity.type
_entity.pdbx_description
1 polymer ?
#
loop_
_entity_poly.entity_id
_entity_poly.type
_entity_poly.pdbx_seq_one_letter_code
_entity_poly.pdbx_strand_id
1 'polypeptide(L)'
;MFVVELDAPFDAQMDKFSKGVYALKENGVDMITVSDSPLARSRADAALLAVYAKRLTDISVIPHVAMRDRNLIGLRSEILGAHANGIRDFLVITGDPVGPDNRGKITGVFDVNSIRFMEYLQHMNEEIFPDQPVYYGGALNYAGNNIRAIAGRMRKKMEAGCAYFLTQPIFSEEDVQRVIELKEMTGAKIICGLMPLVSYRNALFMKNEMPGIHVNDEILNRYDPEMSREEAEDTAVALCLDIAEALRGAADGFYLMTPFHRVGLVNRIINAIKQGE
;
A
#
# COMPACT_ATOMS: atom_id res chain seq x y z
N MET A 1 14.65 -2.37 2.18
CA MET A 1 13.86 -2.02 0.97
C MET A 1 12.80 -0.99 1.34
N PHE A 2 12.64 0.06 0.53
CA PHE A 2 11.65 1.11 0.72
C PHE A 2 10.68 1.17 -0.46
N VAL A 3 9.40 1.00 -0.16
CA VAL A 3 8.29 1.10 -1.11
C VAL A 3 7.46 2.31 -0.71
N VAL A 4 7.09 3.19 -1.64
CA VAL A 4 6.34 4.41 -1.30
C VAL A 4 5.06 4.50 -2.12
N GLU A 5 3.93 4.70 -1.44
CA GLU A 5 2.65 4.94 -2.09
C GLU A 5 2.52 6.40 -2.53
N LEU A 6 2.23 6.57 -3.81
CA LEU A 6 1.76 7.83 -4.36
C LEU A 6 0.28 7.71 -4.73
N ASP A 7 -0.52 8.62 -4.17
CA ASP A 7 -1.93 8.71 -4.53
C ASP A 7 -2.12 9.06 -6.00
N ALA A 8 -2.96 8.30 -6.69
CA ALA A 8 -3.40 8.63 -8.03
C ALA A 8 -4.22 9.95 -8.00
N PRO A 9 -4.01 10.89 -8.96
CA PRO A 9 -4.79 12.11 -9.04
C PRO A 9 -6.30 11.82 -9.19
N PHE A 10 -7.13 12.67 -8.59
CA PHE A 10 -8.60 12.64 -8.78
C PHE A 10 -9.05 13.47 -9.99
N ASP A 11 -8.13 14.20 -10.56
CA ASP A 11 -8.29 15.00 -11.78
C ASP A 11 -7.20 14.62 -12.80
N ALA A 12 -7.16 15.30 -13.93
CA ALA A 12 -6.16 15.05 -14.98
C ALA A 12 -4.84 15.79 -14.77
N GLN A 13 -4.62 16.41 -13.59
CA GLN A 13 -3.41 17.22 -13.34
C GLN A 13 -2.27 16.33 -12.80
N MET A 14 -1.28 16.12 -13.64
CA MET A 14 -0.17 15.21 -13.39
C MET A 14 1.04 15.82 -12.67
N ASP A 15 1.10 17.16 -12.52
CA ASP A 15 2.28 17.87 -12.02
C ASP A 15 2.74 17.40 -10.64
N LYS A 16 1.80 17.25 -9.70
CA LYS A 16 2.13 16.80 -8.35
C LYS A 16 2.61 15.35 -8.34
N PHE A 17 1.96 14.48 -9.12
CA PHE A 17 2.33 13.09 -9.25
C PHE A 17 3.73 12.96 -9.85
N SER A 18 4.00 13.65 -10.97
CA SER A 18 5.31 13.65 -11.63
C SER A 18 6.43 14.15 -10.72
N LYS A 19 6.22 15.28 -10.00
CA LYS A 19 7.17 15.78 -9.02
C LYS A 19 7.43 14.77 -7.89
N GLY A 20 6.40 14.07 -7.44
CA GLY A 20 6.53 12.99 -6.47
C GLY A 20 7.41 11.85 -6.98
N VAL A 21 7.16 11.40 -8.21
CA VAL A 21 7.96 10.33 -8.85
C VAL A 21 9.44 10.71 -8.92
N TYR A 22 9.77 11.91 -9.40
CA TYR A 22 11.16 12.39 -9.46
C TYR A 22 11.80 12.46 -8.08
N ALA A 23 11.13 13.07 -7.10
CA ALA A 23 11.65 13.24 -5.75
C ALA A 23 11.90 11.90 -5.03
N LEU A 24 11.06 10.89 -5.26
CA LEU A 24 11.26 9.55 -4.70
C LEU A 24 12.41 8.81 -5.39
N LYS A 25 12.53 8.93 -6.71
CA LYS A 25 13.64 8.34 -7.47
C LYS A 25 14.97 8.94 -7.04
N GLU A 26 15.07 10.25 -6.91
CA GLU A 26 16.27 10.97 -6.45
C GLU A 26 16.66 10.57 -5.02
N ASN A 27 15.69 10.29 -4.16
CA ASN A 27 15.94 9.81 -2.78
C ASN A 27 16.31 8.32 -2.69
N GLY A 28 16.41 7.62 -3.83
CA GLY A 28 16.79 6.21 -3.88
C GLY A 28 15.74 5.29 -3.25
N VAL A 29 14.45 5.57 -3.49
CA VAL A 29 13.34 4.66 -3.19
C VAL A 29 13.38 3.49 -4.17
N ASP A 30 13.17 2.27 -3.67
CA ASP A 30 13.26 1.06 -4.48
C ASP A 30 12.07 0.93 -5.45
N MET A 31 10.86 1.17 -4.94
CA MET A 31 9.62 1.00 -5.70
C MET A 31 8.58 2.05 -5.29
N ILE A 32 7.72 2.43 -6.25
CA ILE A 32 6.52 3.23 -6.00
C ILE A 32 5.29 2.33 -6.12
N THR A 33 4.30 2.48 -5.25
CA THR A 33 2.97 1.92 -5.47
C THR A 33 1.98 3.01 -5.87
N VAL A 34 0.97 2.64 -6.64
CA VAL A 34 -0.11 3.54 -7.04
C VAL A 34 -1.44 2.91 -6.68
N SER A 35 -2.21 3.61 -5.85
CA SER A 35 -3.50 3.12 -5.36
C SER A 35 -4.59 3.11 -6.44
N ASP A 36 -5.47 2.09 -6.42
CA ASP A 36 -6.59 1.93 -7.36
C ASP A 36 -7.92 2.36 -6.71
N SER A 37 -8.27 3.61 -6.91
CA SER A 37 -9.53 4.20 -6.46
C SER A 37 -9.87 3.90 -4.98
N PRO A 38 -8.99 4.29 -4.03
CA PRO A 38 -9.20 4.03 -2.61
C PRO A 38 -10.52 4.63 -2.10
N LEU A 39 -11.11 3.97 -1.09
CA LEU A 39 -12.42 4.33 -0.54
C LEU A 39 -13.55 4.38 -1.60
N ALA A 40 -13.43 3.64 -2.70
CA ALA A 40 -14.34 3.65 -3.83
C ALA A 40 -14.56 5.06 -4.43
N ARG A 41 -13.52 5.89 -4.40
CA ARG A 41 -13.50 7.22 -5.03
C ARG A 41 -12.65 7.16 -6.29
N SER A 42 -13.25 7.53 -7.43
CA SER A 42 -12.56 7.50 -8.73
C SER A 42 -11.25 8.29 -8.70
N ARG A 43 -10.22 7.67 -9.24
CA ARG A 43 -8.88 8.24 -9.46
C ARG A 43 -8.42 7.93 -10.87
N ALA A 44 -7.33 8.57 -11.30
CA ALA A 44 -6.66 8.16 -12.52
C ALA A 44 -6.22 6.69 -12.43
N ASP A 45 -6.27 5.95 -13.53
CA ASP A 45 -6.00 4.52 -13.59
C ASP A 45 -4.59 4.16 -13.10
N ALA A 46 -4.49 3.25 -12.15
CA ALA A 46 -3.24 2.89 -11.48
C ALA A 46 -2.22 2.26 -12.43
N ALA A 47 -2.66 1.41 -13.36
CA ALA A 47 -1.77 0.76 -14.31
C ALA A 47 -1.21 1.75 -15.35
N LEU A 48 -2.04 2.68 -15.83
CA LEU A 48 -1.57 3.77 -16.72
C LEU A 48 -0.59 4.69 -16.01
N LEU A 49 -0.84 5.02 -14.74
CA LEU A 49 0.09 5.82 -13.94
C LEU A 49 1.40 5.08 -13.64
N ALA A 50 1.35 3.77 -13.43
CA ALA A 50 2.56 2.96 -13.28
C ALA A 50 3.42 3.00 -14.54
N VAL A 51 2.83 2.84 -15.71
CA VAL A 51 3.52 2.98 -17.00
C VAL A 51 4.09 4.39 -17.17
N TYR A 52 3.32 5.41 -16.82
CA TYR A 52 3.76 6.79 -16.88
C TYR A 52 4.96 7.06 -15.97
N ALA A 53 4.88 6.66 -14.68
CA ALA A 53 5.97 6.85 -13.72
C ALA A 53 7.26 6.10 -14.14
N LYS A 54 7.11 4.86 -14.64
CA LYS A 54 8.24 4.09 -15.17
C LYS A 54 8.92 4.79 -16.35
N ARG A 55 8.15 5.37 -17.27
CA ARG A 55 8.69 6.13 -18.41
C ARG A 55 9.39 7.42 -18.00
N LEU A 56 8.97 8.05 -16.89
CA LEU A 56 9.62 9.28 -16.40
C LEU A 56 11.02 9.03 -15.85
N THR A 57 11.22 7.93 -15.10
CA THR A 57 12.43 7.76 -14.27
C THR A 57 13.00 6.36 -14.26
N ASP A 58 12.39 5.41 -14.97
CA ASP A 58 12.68 3.96 -14.92
C ASP A 58 12.63 3.36 -13.49
N ILE A 59 11.87 3.98 -12.58
CA ILE A 59 11.61 3.41 -11.26
C ILE A 59 10.69 2.20 -11.39
N SER A 60 10.86 1.20 -10.52
CA SER A 60 9.92 0.09 -10.41
C SER A 60 8.61 0.55 -9.80
N VAL A 61 7.47 0.12 -10.36
CA VAL A 61 6.15 0.54 -9.92
C VAL A 61 5.23 -0.65 -9.74
N ILE A 62 4.48 -0.63 -8.65
CA ILE A 62 3.47 -1.61 -8.26
C ILE A 62 2.09 -0.95 -8.37
N PRO A 63 1.35 -1.02 -9.48
CA PRO A 63 -0.04 -0.62 -9.50
C PRO A 63 -0.89 -1.55 -8.62
N HIS A 64 -1.83 -0.98 -7.86
CA HIS A 64 -2.86 -1.76 -7.21
C HIS A 64 -3.88 -2.20 -8.27
N VAL A 65 -4.45 -3.39 -8.08
CA VAL A 65 -5.48 -3.95 -8.96
C VAL A 65 -6.65 -4.39 -8.09
N ALA A 66 -7.74 -3.62 -8.13
CA ALA A 66 -8.93 -3.85 -7.32
C ALA A 66 -9.98 -4.70 -8.07
N MET A 67 -10.46 -5.73 -7.40
CA MET A 67 -11.50 -6.60 -7.95
C MET A 67 -12.88 -5.93 -8.01
N ARG A 68 -13.04 -4.79 -7.34
CA ARG A 68 -14.31 -4.08 -7.25
C ARG A 68 -14.82 -3.52 -8.59
N ASP A 69 -13.93 -2.96 -9.41
CA ASP A 69 -14.34 -2.06 -10.48
C ASP A 69 -14.35 -2.71 -11.87
N ARG A 70 -13.75 -3.88 -12.01
CA ARG A 70 -13.56 -4.55 -13.31
C ARG A 70 -13.99 -6.00 -13.27
N ASN A 71 -14.59 -6.46 -14.38
CA ASN A 71 -14.78 -7.89 -14.59
C ASN A 71 -13.46 -8.57 -15.01
N LEU A 72 -13.45 -9.89 -15.07
CA LEU A 72 -12.24 -10.66 -15.38
C LEU A 72 -11.64 -10.31 -16.76
N ILE A 73 -12.46 -9.92 -17.75
CA ILE A 73 -11.95 -9.46 -19.05
C ILE A 73 -11.17 -8.17 -18.90
N GLY A 74 -11.73 -7.20 -18.16
CA GLY A 74 -11.07 -5.92 -17.89
C GLY A 74 -9.77 -6.10 -17.10
N LEU A 75 -9.79 -6.91 -16.03
CA LEU A 75 -8.62 -7.23 -15.22
C LEU A 75 -7.50 -7.87 -16.06
N ARG A 76 -7.86 -8.86 -16.90
CA ARG A 76 -6.89 -9.48 -17.83
C ARG A 76 -6.29 -8.49 -18.81
N SER A 77 -7.11 -7.64 -19.41
CA SER A 77 -6.66 -6.63 -20.38
C SER A 77 -5.70 -5.63 -19.72
N GLU A 78 -5.96 -5.23 -18.48
CA GLU A 78 -5.10 -4.35 -17.69
C GLU A 78 -3.72 -4.99 -17.45
N ILE A 79 -3.67 -6.25 -17.00
CA ILE A 79 -2.39 -6.96 -16.79
C ILE A 79 -1.62 -7.10 -18.10
N LEU A 80 -2.27 -7.48 -19.21
CA LEU A 80 -1.63 -7.59 -20.53
C LEU A 80 -1.05 -6.25 -20.99
N GLY A 81 -1.82 -5.16 -20.84
CA GLY A 81 -1.39 -3.83 -21.24
C GLY A 81 -0.23 -3.31 -20.37
N ALA A 82 -0.30 -3.49 -19.06
CA ALA A 82 0.75 -3.12 -18.14
C ALA A 82 2.04 -3.93 -18.40
N HIS A 83 1.91 -5.26 -18.56
CA HIS A 83 3.02 -6.14 -18.88
C HIS A 83 3.72 -5.74 -20.18
N ALA A 84 2.98 -5.48 -21.26
CA ALA A 84 3.51 -5.03 -22.54
C ALA A 84 4.31 -3.71 -22.45
N ASN A 85 4.04 -2.89 -21.39
CA ASN A 85 4.75 -1.65 -21.09
C ASN A 85 5.82 -1.80 -19.99
N GLY A 86 6.20 -3.04 -19.64
CA GLY A 86 7.30 -3.32 -18.72
C GLY A 86 6.95 -3.29 -17.24
N ILE A 87 5.66 -3.25 -16.86
CA ILE A 87 5.22 -3.44 -15.48
C ILE A 87 5.20 -4.94 -15.19
N ARG A 88 5.80 -5.32 -14.06
CA ARG A 88 5.93 -6.73 -13.66
C ARG A 88 5.38 -7.01 -12.26
N ASP A 89 5.25 -5.99 -11.43
CA ASP A 89 4.82 -6.10 -10.05
C ASP A 89 3.42 -5.51 -9.89
N PHE A 90 2.55 -6.20 -9.14
CA PHE A 90 1.16 -5.78 -8.89
C PHE A 90 0.78 -6.00 -7.44
N LEU A 91 -0.10 -5.15 -6.89
CA LEU A 91 -0.75 -5.41 -5.62
C LEU A 91 -2.21 -5.80 -5.86
N VAL A 92 -2.54 -7.06 -5.62
CA VAL A 92 -3.90 -7.59 -5.82
C VAL A 92 -4.72 -7.38 -4.56
N ILE A 93 -5.76 -6.56 -4.68
CA ILE A 93 -6.65 -6.20 -3.57
C ILE A 93 -8.12 -6.48 -3.90
N THR A 94 -8.94 -6.64 -2.89
CA THR A 94 -10.39 -6.75 -3.09
C THR A 94 -11.00 -5.43 -3.54
N GLY A 95 -10.46 -4.32 -3.05
CA GLY A 95 -11.04 -2.98 -3.17
C GLY A 95 -12.05 -2.69 -2.05
N ASP A 96 -12.15 -1.42 -1.66
CA ASP A 96 -13.08 -0.97 -0.63
C ASP A 96 -14.53 -1.07 -1.13
N PRO A 97 -15.50 -1.33 -0.25
CA PRO A 97 -16.90 -1.34 -0.63
C PRO A 97 -17.35 0.06 -1.07
N VAL A 98 -18.34 0.10 -1.98
CA VAL A 98 -18.97 1.36 -2.41
C VAL A 98 -19.61 2.04 -1.19
N GLY A 99 -19.16 3.25 -0.88
CA GLY A 99 -19.63 4.02 0.25
C GLY A 99 -21.13 4.41 0.15
N PRO A 100 -21.75 4.82 1.29
CA PRO A 100 -23.18 5.14 1.35
C PRO A 100 -23.62 6.18 0.31
N ASP A 101 -22.82 7.20 0.05
CA ASP A 101 -23.13 8.30 -0.87
C ASP A 101 -23.27 7.87 -2.33
N ASN A 102 -22.68 6.73 -2.67
CA ASN A 102 -22.66 6.16 -4.02
C ASN A 102 -23.53 4.91 -4.15
N ARG A 103 -24.21 4.48 -3.07
CA ARG A 103 -25.14 3.35 -3.13
C ARG A 103 -26.27 3.60 -4.14
N GLY A 104 -26.52 2.61 -5.00
CA GLY A 104 -27.53 2.72 -6.08
C GLY A 104 -27.08 3.51 -7.31
N LYS A 105 -25.91 4.19 -7.26
CA LYS A 105 -25.30 4.86 -8.42
C LYS A 105 -24.16 4.06 -9.02
N ILE A 106 -23.40 3.36 -8.16
CA ILE A 106 -22.24 2.55 -8.55
C ILE A 106 -22.48 1.12 -8.06
N THR A 107 -22.24 0.15 -8.92
CA THR A 107 -22.29 -1.28 -8.58
C THR A 107 -20.89 -1.84 -8.61
N GLY A 108 -20.49 -2.50 -7.52
CA GLY A 108 -19.22 -3.26 -7.51
C GLY A 108 -19.37 -4.52 -8.37
N VAL A 109 -18.37 -4.82 -9.16
CA VAL A 109 -18.37 -5.97 -10.09
C VAL A 109 -18.05 -7.26 -9.34
N PHE A 110 -16.87 -7.34 -8.71
CA PHE A 110 -16.44 -8.49 -7.91
C PHE A 110 -16.65 -9.85 -8.58
N ASP A 111 -16.39 -9.98 -9.89
CA ASP A 111 -16.47 -11.27 -10.60
C ASP A 111 -15.62 -12.35 -9.93
N VAL A 112 -14.49 -11.93 -9.41
CA VAL A 112 -13.54 -12.77 -8.66
C VAL A 112 -13.11 -12.07 -7.37
N ASN A 113 -12.69 -12.84 -6.39
CA ASN A 113 -11.99 -12.29 -5.23
C ASN A 113 -10.47 -12.28 -5.47
N SER A 114 -9.72 -11.62 -4.59
CA SER A 114 -8.27 -11.45 -4.75
C SER A 114 -7.50 -12.79 -4.84
N ILE A 115 -7.92 -13.84 -4.13
CA ILE A 115 -7.25 -15.16 -4.18
C ILE A 115 -7.48 -15.81 -5.55
N ARG A 116 -8.72 -15.84 -6.04
CA ARG A 116 -9.03 -16.40 -7.36
C ARG A 116 -8.34 -15.62 -8.49
N PHE A 117 -8.17 -14.32 -8.34
CA PHE A 117 -7.42 -13.54 -9.32
C PHE A 117 -5.92 -13.84 -9.25
N MET A 118 -5.36 -14.09 -8.06
CA MET A 118 -3.97 -14.56 -7.92
C MET A 118 -3.75 -15.92 -8.60
N GLU A 119 -4.66 -16.89 -8.39
CA GLU A 119 -4.67 -18.17 -9.13
C GLU A 119 -4.73 -17.96 -10.65
N TYR A 120 -5.54 -17.02 -11.09
CA TYR A 120 -5.62 -16.66 -12.50
C TYR A 120 -4.32 -16.06 -13.06
N LEU A 121 -3.66 -15.20 -12.28
CA LEU A 121 -2.34 -14.66 -12.64
C LEU A 121 -1.26 -15.76 -12.73
N GLN A 122 -1.34 -16.76 -11.87
CA GLN A 122 -0.44 -17.92 -11.93
C GLN A 122 -0.59 -18.66 -13.26
N HIS A 123 -1.83 -18.92 -13.72
CA HIS A 123 -2.07 -19.47 -15.05
C HIS A 123 -1.59 -18.56 -16.19
N MET A 124 -1.78 -17.24 -16.05
CA MET A 124 -1.22 -16.30 -17.05
C MET A 124 0.30 -16.35 -17.11
N ASN A 125 0.99 -16.52 -15.98
CA ASN A 125 2.43 -16.69 -15.96
C ASN A 125 2.87 -17.95 -16.70
N GLU A 126 2.17 -19.06 -16.53
CA GLU A 126 2.47 -20.34 -17.19
C GLU A 126 2.19 -20.27 -18.70
N GLU A 127 1.07 -19.69 -19.11
CA GLU A 127 0.58 -19.74 -20.49
C GLU A 127 1.03 -18.56 -21.37
N ILE A 128 1.13 -17.37 -20.76
CA ILE A 128 1.31 -16.11 -21.51
C ILE A 128 2.66 -15.46 -21.22
N PHE A 129 3.17 -15.57 -19.98
CA PHE A 129 4.38 -14.89 -19.53
C PHE A 129 5.49 -15.84 -19.06
N PRO A 130 5.74 -17.01 -19.72
CA PRO A 130 6.69 -18.01 -19.20
C PRO A 130 8.11 -17.47 -19.03
N ASP A 131 8.56 -16.56 -19.90
CA ASP A 131 9.90 -15.97 -19.85
C ASP A 131 10.00 -14.72 -18.98
N GLN A 132 8.89 -14.04 -18.72
CA GLN A 132 8.83 -12.80 -17.96
C GLN A 132 7.58 -12.77 -17.07
N PRO A 133 7.53 -13.58 -16.02
CA PRO A 133 6.35 -13.67 -15.16
C PRO A 133 6.05 -12.35 -14.48
N VAL A 134 4.77 -12.14 -14.16
CA VAL A 134 4.35 -11.08 -13.24
C VAL A 134 4.49 -11.56 -11.81
N TYR A 135 4.90 -10.65 -10.92
CA TYR A 135 4.93 -10.84 -9.48
C TYR A 135 3.76 -10.09 -8.85
N TYR A 136 3.19 -10.65 -7.81
CA TYR A 136 2.08 -9.97 -7.14
C TYR A 136 2.10 -10.16 -5.64
N GLY A 137 1.78 -9.10 -4.96
CA GLY A 137 1.58 -9.03 -3.53
C GLY A 137 0.11 -8.98 -3.16
N GLY A 138 -0.15 -9.10 -1.87
CA GLY A 138 -1.47 -8.94 -1.29
C GLY A 138 -1.50 -7.94 -0.15
N ALA A 139 -2.64 -7.28 0.06
CA ALA A 139 -2.82 -6.47 1.26
C ALA A 139 -3.00 -7.38 2.49
N LEU A 140 -2.37 -6.98 3.60
CA LEU A 140 -2.47 -7.61 4.90
C LEU A 140 -3.14 -6.66 5.90
N ASN A 141 -4.40 -6.93 6.23
CA ASN A 141 -5.02 -6.35 7.41
C ASN A 141 -4.77 -7.27 8.60
N TYR A 142 -3.83 -6.88 9.45
CA TYR A 142 -3.40 -7.64 10.63
C TYR A 142 -4.31 -7.44 11.84
N ALA A 143 -5.18 -6.40 11.82
CA ALA A 143 -5.95 -5.94 12.98
C ALA A 143 -7.19 -6.79 13.33
N GLY A 144 -7.52 -7.81 12.55
CA GLY A 144 -8.69 -8.66 12.82
C GLY A 144 -8.56 -9.47 14.11
N ASN A 145 -9.69 -9.76 14.78
CA ASN A 145 -9.73 -10.42 16.09
C ASN A 145 -9.18 -11.87 16.12
N ASN A 146 -9.10 -12.54 14.97
CA ASN A 146 -8.65 -13.94 14.89
C ASN A 146 -7.38 -14.06 14.05
N ILE A 147 -6.24 -14.05 14.73
CA ILE A 147 -4.93 -14.13 14.08
C ILE A 147 -4.74 -15.41 13.26
N ARG A 148 -5.28 -16.56 13.72
CA ARG A 148 -5.21 -17.83 12.98
C ARG A 148 -5.98 -17.76 11.67
N ALA A 149 -7.12 -17.06 11.64
CA ALA A 149 -7.90 -16.86 10.42
C ALA A 149 -7.15 -15.94 9.45
N ILE A 150 -6.44 -14.92 9.95
CA ILE A 150 -5.59 -14.04 9.14
C ILE A 150 -4.44 -14.86 8.54
N ALA A 151 -3.68 -15.60 9.35
CA ALA A 151 -2.61 -16.48 8.89
C ALA A 151 -3.10 -17.52 7.87
N GLY A 152 -4.27 -18.11 8.08
CA GLY A 152 -4.90 -19.04 7.14
C GLY A 152 -5.22 -18.39 5.79
N ARG A 153 -5.67 -17.12 5.79
CA ARG A 153 -5.90 -16.36 4.55
C ARG A 153 -4.60 -15.99 3.86
N MET A 154 -3.56 -15.64 4.61
CA MET A 154 -2.21 -15.40 4.06
C MET A 154 -1.69 -16.65 3.35
N ARG A 155 -1.76 -17.83 3.98
CA ARG A 155 -1.33 -19.10 3.36
C ARG A 155 -2.06 -19.38 2.05
N LYS A 156 -3.39 -19.22 2.01
CA LYS A 156 -4.17 -19.37 0.77
C LYS A 156 -3.72 -18.41 -0.34
N LYS A 157 -3.38 -17.18 0.00
CA LYS A 157 -2.80 -16.23 -0.99
C LYS A 157 -1.42 -16.68 -1.45
N MET A 158 -0.56 -17.19 -0.53
CA MET A 158 0.77 -17.70 -0.89
C MET A 158 0.67 -18.94 -1.79
N GLU A 159 -0.26 -19.86 -1.50
CA GLU A 159 -0.58 -21.02 -2.35
C GLU A 159 -1.03 -20.59 -3.76
N ALA A 160 -1.72 -19.45 -3.86
CA ALA A 160 -2.11 -18.81 -5.12
C ALA A 160 -1.00 -17.94 -5.74
N GLY A 161 0.26 -18.06 -5.30
CA GLY A 161 1.42 -17.39 -5.86
C GLY A 161 1.73 -15.99 -5.32
N CYS A 162 1.05 -15.53 -4.26
CA CYS A 162 1.35 -14.24 -3.62
C CYS A 162 2.78 -14.23 -3.06
N ALA A 163 3.61 -13.34 -3.58
CA ALA A 163 5.04 -13.29 -3.26
C ALA A 163 5.37 -12.48 -1.99
N TYR A 164 4.53 -11.51 -1.64
CA TYR A 164 4.73 -10.62 -0.49
C TYR A 164 3.42 -10.00 -0.02
N PHE A 165 3.45 -9.41 1.17
CA PHE A 165 2.31 -8.67 1.73
C PHE A 165 2.70 -7.23 2.05
N LEU A 166 1.84 -6.27 1.71
CA LEU A 166 1.89 -4.91 2.24
C LEU A 166 0.88 -4.79 3.37
N THR A 167 1.33 -4.35 4.56
CA THR A 167 0.43 -4.20 5.70
C THR A 167 -0.37 -2.90 5.65
N GLN A 168 -1.46 -2.84 6.42
CA GLN A 168 -2.01 -1.57 6.85
C GLN A 168 -0.99 -0.80 7.69
N PRO A 169 -1.15 0.54 7.87
CA PRO A 169 -0.26 1.33 8.73
C PRO A 169 -0.15 0.74 10.13
N ILE A 170 1.06 0.70 10.66
CA ILE A 170 1.40 0.21 12.00
C ILE A 170 1.67 1.42 12.88
N PHE A 171 1.01 1.50 14.04
CA PHE A 171 1.13 2.65 14.93
C PHE A 171 1.52 2.29 16.37
N SER A 172 1.36 1.05 16.80
CA SER A 172 1.57 0.64 18.19
C SER A 172 2.46 -0.60 18.31
N GLU A 173 3.03 -0.79 19.49
CA GLU A 173 3.77 -2.01 19.85
C GLU A 173 2.92 -3.27 19.69
N GLU A 174 1.62 -3.20 20.05
CA GLU A 174 0.70 -4.32 19.85
C GLU A 174 0.58 -4.71 18.38
N ASP A 175 0.49 -3.71 17.48
CA ASP A 175 0.44 -3.95 16.03
C ASP A 175 1.74 -4.59 15.53
N VAL A 176 2.90 -4.12 16.03
CA VAL A 176 4.22 -4.69 15.74
C VAL A 176 4.26 -6.17 16.11
N GLN A 177 3.87 -6.52 17.34
CA GLN A 177 3.88 -7.91 17.81
C GLN A 177 2.95 -8.79 16.99
N ARG A 178 1.79 -8.30 16.58
CA ARG A 178 0.87 -9.04 15.70
C ARG A 178 1.46 -9.32 14.32
N VAL A 179 2.17 -8.37 13.75
CA VAL A 179 2.83 -8.56 12.44
C VAL A 179 3.96 -9.57 12.56
N ILE A 180 4.76 -9.52 13.63
CA ILE A 180 5.82 -10.50 13.92
C ILE A 180 5.22 -11.90 14.06
N GLU A 181 4.18 -12.07 14.88
CA GLU A 181 3.48 -13.35 15.07
C GLU A 181 2.95 -13.92 13.73
N LEU A 182 2.33 -13.07 12.89
CA LEU A 182 1.85 -13.49 11.57
C LEU A 182 2.98 -13.95 10.66
N LYS A 183 4.13 -13.27 10.70
CA LYS A 183 5.32 -13.66 9.95
C LYS A 183 5.85 -15.02 10.43
N GLU A 184 5.98 -15.22 11.73
CA GLU A 184 6.40 -16.51 12.32
C GLU A 184 5.45 -17.65 11.97
N MET A 185 4.14 -17.40 12.03
CA MET A 185 3.12 -18.39 11.70
C MET A 185 3.11 -18.80 10.22
N THR A 186 3.53 -17.92 9.32
CA THR A 186 3.33 -18.11 7.87
C THR A 186 4.62 -18.23 7.07
N GLY A 187 5.74 -17.68 7.55
CA GLY A 187 6.98 -17.53 6.79
C GLY A 187 6.87 -16.50 5.64
N ALA A 188 5.82 -15.68 5.62
CA ALA A 188 5.56 -14.73 4.54
C ALA A 188 6.59 -13.60 4.51
N LYS A 189 6.86 -13.07 3.32
CA LYS A 189 7.54 -11.77 3.18
C LYS A 189 6.54 -10.65 3.48
N ILE A 190 6.86 -9.81 4.47
CA ILE A 190 6.00 -8.72 4.91
C ILE A 190 6.73 -7.39 4.82
N ILE A 191 6.19 -6.48 4.03
CA ILE A 191 6.64 -5.10 3.91
C ILE A 191 5.72 -4.26 4.77
N CYS A 192 6.27 -3.69 5.85
CA CYS A 192 5.52 -3.09 6.94
C CYS A 192 5.12 -1.65 6.64
N GLY A 193 3.85 -1.34 6.83
CA GLY A 193 3.26 -0.04 6.54
C GLY A 193 3.62 1.02 7.59
N LEU A 194 4.20 2.13 7.16
CA LEU A 194 4.46 3.32 7.95
C LEU A 194 3.67 4.49 7.35
N MET A 195 2.90 5.18 8.16
CA MET A 195 2.12 6.34 7.74
C MET A 195 2.34 7.50 8.69
N PRO A 196 2.98 8.60 8.26
CA PRO A 196 3.14 9.77 9.11
C PRO A 196 1.79 10.44 9.35
N LEU A 197 1.39 10.57 10.62
CA LEU A 197 0.22 11.34 11.05
C LEU A 197 0.62 12.83 11.10
N VAL A 198 0.03 13.65 10.25
CA VAL A 198 0.55 15.00 9.97
C VAL A 198 -0.15 16.13 10.74
N SER A 199 -1.08 15.78 11.63
CA SER A 199 -1.76 16.70 12.55
C SER A 199 -2.66 15.93 13.51
N TYR A 200 -3.08 16.55 14.61
CA TYR A 200 -4.12 16.02 15.52
C TYR A 200 -5.41 15.64 14.77
N ARG A 201 -5.88 16.52 13.88
CA ARG A 201 -7.08 16.26 13.05
C ARG A 201 -6.92 15.05 12.16
N ASN A 202 -5.73 14.84 11.57
CA ASN A 202 -5.45 13.68 10.75
C ASN A 202 -5.38 12.40 11.61
N ALA A 203 -4.73 12.44 12.77
CA ALA A 203 -4.70 11.30 13.70
C ALA A 203 -6.10 10.92 14.18
N LEU A 204 -6.93 11.91 14.54
CA LEU A 204 -8.32 11.71 14.96
C LEU A 204 -9.19 11.11 13.83
N PHE A 205 -9.00 11.58 12.57
CA PHE A 205 -9.67 11.02 11.40
C PHE A 205 -9.27 9.56 11.18
N MET A 206 -7.98 9.24 11.25
CA MET A 206 -7.49 7.87 11.11
C MET A 206 -8.06 6.95 12.18
N LYS A 207 -8.16 7.45 13.42
CA LYS A 207 -8.74 6.70 14.53
C LYS A 207 -10.22 6.37 14.34
N ASN A 208 -11.02 7.33 13.88
CA ASN A 208 -12.47 7.21 13.90
C ASN A 208 -13.09 6.78 12.57
N GLU A 209 -12.49 7.14 11.45
CA GLU A 209 -13.11 7.03 10.12
C GLU A 209 -12.46 5.98 9.22
N MET A 210 -11.25 5.49 9.58
CA MET A 210 -10.53 4.55 8.71
C MET A 210 -10.68 3.11 9.18
N PRO A 211 -11.44 2.26 8.45
CA PRO A 211 -11.64 0.88 8.84
C PRO A 211 -10.33 0.08 8.82
N GLY A 212 -10.08 -0.68 9.88
CA GLY A 212 -8.91 -1.56 9.98
C GLY A 212 -7.61 -0.86 10.34
N ILE A 213 -7.67 0.43 10.70
CA ILE A 213 -6.54 1.19 11.22
C ILE A 213 -6.80 1.47 12.71
N HIS A 214 -5.79 1.22 13.54
CA HIS A 214 -5.88 1.40 14.98
C HIS A 214 -4.91 2.49 15.45
N VAL A 215 -5.45 3.70 15.66
CA VAL A 215 -4.75 4.77 16.36
C VAL A 215 -5.31 4.82 17.78
N ASN A 216 -4.54 4.36 18.78
CA ASN A 216 -4.94 4.37 20.17
C ASN A 216 -4.83 5.77 20.80
N ASP A 217 -5.29 5.93 22.05
CA ASP A 217 -5.24 7.22 22.74
C ASP A 217 -3.80 7.67 23.03
N GLU A 218 -2.87 6.76 23.26
CA GLU A 218 -1.45 7.09 23.47
C GLU A 218 -0.86 7.78 22.26
N ILE A 219 -1.09 7.25 21.05
CA ILE A 219 -0.64 7.85 19.80
C ILE A 219 -1.34 9.19 19.55
N LEU A 220 -2.69 9.25 19.77
CA LEU A 220 -3.43 10.49 19.58
C LEU A 220 -2.92 11.61 20.51
N ASN A 221 -2.59 11.27 21.76
CA ASN A 221 -2.09 12.22 22.76
C ASN A 221 -0.65 12.73 22.47
N ARG A 222 0.07 12.14 21.49
CA ARG A 222 1.32 12.72 20.99
C ARG A 222 1.08 13.98 20.16
N TYR A 223 -0.17 14.24 19.76
CA TYR A 223 -0.57 15.40 18.94
C TYR A 223 -1.46 16.35 19.73
N ASP A 224 -1.15 17.64 19.69
CA ASP A 224 -1.98 18.70 20.24
C ASP A 224 -2.67 19.45 19.07
N PRO A 225 -3.97 19.85 19.21
CA PRO A 225 -4.65 20.66 18.20
C PRO A 225 -3.94 21.95 17.81
N GLU A 226 -3.16 22.53 18.73
CA GLU A 226 -2.44 23.80 18.55
C GLU A 226 -1.00 23.62 18.03
N MET A 227 -0.53 22.38 17.84
CA MET A 227 0.78 22.12 17.25
C MET A 227 0.93 22.80 15.89
N SER A 228 2.06 23.42 15.67
CA SER A 228 2.49 23.88 14.35
C SER A 228 2.64 22.67 13.39
N ARG A 229 2.62 22.97 12.12
CA ARG A 229 2.86 21.93 11.09
C ARG A 229 4.21 21.22 11.29
N GLU A 230 5.24 21.98 11.63
CA GLU A 230 6.60 21.45 11.81
C GLU A 230 6.66 20.51 13.02
N GLU A 231 6.14 20.90 14.16
CA GLU A 231 6.05 20.05 15.36
C GLU A 231 5.28 18.74 15.09
N ALA A 232 4.15 18.83 14.36
CA ALA A 232 3.39 17.64 14.01
C ALA A 232 4.15 16.72 13.03
N GLU A 233 4.89 17.28 12.07
CA GLU A 233 5.76 16.51 11.17
C GLU A 233 6.94 15.88 11.92
N ASP A 234 7.52 16.55 12.91
CA ASP A 234 8.58 16.00 13.77
C ASP A 234 8.05 14.83 14.62
N THR A 235 6.88 15.00 15.20
CA THR A 235 6.18 13.93 15.94
C THR A 235 5.90 12.72 15.04
N ALA A 236 5.48 12.96 13.79
CA ALA A 236 5.23 11.89 12.81
C ALA A 236 6.51 11.14 12.43
N VAL A 237 7.62 11.86 12.27
CA VAL A 237 8.94 11.24 12.00
C VAL A 237 9.35 10.37 13.17
N ALA A 238 9.29 10.89 14.41
CA ALA A 238 9.65 10.14 15.61
C ALA A 238 8.81 8.86 15.75
N LEU A 239 7.49 8.94 15.57
CA LEU A 239 6.60 7.78 15.60
C LEU A 239 6.98 6.71 14.56
N CYS A 240 7.23 7.14 13.31
CA CYS A 240 7.64 6.21 12.26
C CYS A 240 9.00 5.54 12.55
N LEU A 241 9.93 6.26 13.17
CA LEU A 241 11.22 5.70 13.58
C LEU A 241 11.08 4.71 14.73
N ASP A 242 10.26 5.01 15.74
CA ASP A 242 9.97 4.08 16.84
C ASP A 242 9.43 2.75 16.31
N ILE A 243 8.47 2.80 15.37
CA ILE A 243 7.88 1.60 14.74
C ILE A 243 8.90 0.88 13.85
N ALA A 244 9.69 1.60 13.06
CA ALA A 244 10.71 1.00 12.20
C ALA A 244 11.77 0.27 13.02
N GLU A 245 12.19 0.85 14.16
CA GLU A 245 13.12 0.22 15.09
C GLU A 245 12.53 -1.04 15.73
N ALA A 246 11.27 -0.98 16.19
CA ALA A 246 10.61 -2.14 16.78
C ALA A 246 10.41 -3.30 15.78
N LEU A 247 10.35 -3.00 14.48
CA LEU A 247 10.26 -3.99 13.39
C LEU A 247 11.64 -4.43 12.86
N ARG A 248 12.74 -3.91 13.39
CA ARG A 248 14.10 -4.25 12.93
C ARG A 248 14.34 -5.76 13.00
N GLY A 249 14.80 -6.32 11.89
CA GLY A 249 15.02 -7.76 11.75
C GLY A 249 13.77 -8.60 11.50
N ALA A 250 12.57 -8.05 11.69
CA ALA A 250 11.31 -8.73 11.39
C ALA A 250 10.72 -8.30 10.03
N ALA A 251 10.78 -7.01 9.69
CA ALA A 251 10.30 -6.51 8.41
C ALA A 251 11.22 -6.89 7.25
N ASP A 252 10.65 -7.27 6.10
CA ASP A 252 11.40 -7.46 4.85
C ASP A 252 11.60 -6.13 4.08
N GLY A 253 10.94 -5.08 4.54
CA GLY A 253 11.01 -3.72 4.04
C GLY A 253 9.95 -2.84 4.66
N PHE A 254 9.97 -1.56 4.30
CA PHE A 254 9.01 -0.56 4.76
C PHE A 254 8.19 -0.02 3.60
N TYR A 255 6.89 0.09 3.82
CA TYR A 255 5.90 0.63 2.91
C TYR A 255 5.39 1.95 3.46
N LEU A 256 5.79 3.06 2.86
CA LEU A 256 5.47 4.40 3.34
C LEU A 256 4.32 5.01 2.53
N MET A 257 3.29 5.47 3.21
CA MET A 257 2.17 6.20 2.60
C MET A 257 2.45 7.70 2.62
N THR A 258 2.02 8.43 1.57
CA THR A 258 2.27 9.87 1.43
C THR A 258 1.01 10.68 1.71
N PRO A 259 0.61 10.91 2.98
CA PRO A 259 -0.59 11.68 3.26
C PRO A 259 -0.51 13.07 2.64
N PHE A 260 -1.56 13.44 1.89
CA PHE A 260 -1.66 14.74 1.20
C PHE A 260 -0.49 15.03 0.25
N HIS A 261 0.10 13.99 -0.37
CA HIS A 261 1.29 14.10 -1.24
C HIS A 261 2.53 14.72 -0.56
N ARG A 262 2.71 14.53 0.75
CA ARG A 262 3.88 15.05 1.49
C ARG A 262 5.13 14.20 1.26
N VAL A 263 5.58 14.10 0.02
CA VAL A 263 6.76 13.32 -0.37
C VAL A 263 8.02 13.75 0.39
N GLY A 264 8.21 15.05 0.63
CA GLY A 264 9.35 15.56 1.40
C GLY A 264 9.42 15.00 2.83
N LEU A 265 8.26 14.84 3.50
CA LEU A 265 8.18 14.23 4.83
C LEU A 265 8.56 12.74 4.77
N VAL A 266 8.04 12.02 3.79
CA VAL A 266 8.37 10.60 3.60
C VAL A 266 9.86 10.41 3.30
N ASN A 267 10.45 11.24 2.44
CA ASN A 267 11.89 11.23 2.18
C ASN A 267 12.71 11.49 3.44
N ARG A 268 12.26 12.40 4.33
CA ARG A 268 12.88 12.66 5.62
C ARG A 268 12.86 11.43 6.53
N ILE A 269 11.73 10.70 6.59
CA ILE A 269 11.60 9.46 7.37
C ILE A 269 12.55 8.38 6.81
N ILE A 270 12.55 8.16 5.49
CA ILE A 270 13.41 7.17 4.84
C ILE A 270 14.89 7.44 5.14
N ASN A 271 15.32 8.71 5.02
CA ASN A 271 16.70 9.09 5.27
C ASN A 271 17.08 8.89 6.74
N ALA A 272 16.17 9.16 7.67
CA ALA A 272 16.39 8.93 9.09
C ALA A 272 16.50 7.43 9.42
N ILE A 273 15.66 6.57 8.82
CA ILE A 273 15.77 5.10 8.97
C ILE A 273 17.11 4.61 8.42
N LYS A 274 17.53 5.07 7.22
CA LYS A 274 18.84 4.70 6.62
C LYS A 274 20.05 5.12 7.45
N GLN A 275 19.95 6.21 8.21
CA GLN A 275 21.04 6.69 9.10
C GLN A 275 21.11 5.94 10.43
N GLY A 276 20.04 5.28 10.84
CA GLY A 276 19.97 4.45 12.04
C GLY A 276 20.35 2.99 11.80
N GLU A 277 20.57 2.61 10.53
CA GLU A 277 21.13 1.31 10.14
C GLU A 277 22.67 1.34 10.28
#